data_42ecce9a837ec7ac86b0113b1dbc596d
#
_entry.id   42ecce9a837ec7ac86b0113b1dbc596d
#
_cell.length_a   1.000
_cell.length_b   1.000
_cell.length_c   1.000
_cell.angle_alpha   90.00
_cell.angle_beta   90.00
_cell.angle_gamma   90.00
#
_symmetry.space_group_name_H-M   'P 1'
#
loop_
_entity.id
_entity.type
_entity.pdbx_description
1 polymer ?
#
loop_
_entity_poly.entity_id
_entity_poly.type
_entity_poly.pdbx_seq_one_letter_code
_entity_poly.pdbx_strand_id
1 'polypeptide(L)'
;MAQPGTSASSSSAVSFETALLLLATLTAFAANSILCRLALAGGHIDALTFTSVRLLSGAVVLTLVLVAKSRQPVIAIDPPAMLALMVYALAFSVSYIGLAAGVGALLLFGAVQVTMLSVGLYRGERLSAQAWFGFALAVAGLVTYLLPGKASAPMGAVAAMLLAGCAWGVYSLRGARGQDPVAATTSNFLAAAPLTVALAVIFGSGWHITTEGMVLAALSGGLTSGLGYVLWYHVVKKIPALTAATVQLSVPILAAFGGVVILGEPLTSRLAFAGVAVLGGIALVVKGRQGTVAAASAKPAQQSGAVVREQWIYGAGI
;
A
#
# COMPACT_ATOMS: atom_id res chain seq x y z
N MET A 1 -49.74 21.38 -15.87
CA MET A 1 -48.68 21.98 -15.06
C MET A 1 -47.91 20.86 -14.40
N ALA A 2 -46.76 20.50 -14.98
CA ALA A 2 -45.84 19.48 -14.42
C ALA A 2 -44.64 20.24 -13.82
N GLN A 3 -44.37 20.03 -12.55
CA GLN A 3 -43.20 20.59 -11.89
C GLN A 3 -41.95 19.80 -12.29
N PRO A 4 -40.83 20.46 -12.62
CA PRO A 4 -39.55 19.78 -12.83
C PRO A 4 -38.96 19.45 -11.47
N GLY A 5 -38.81 18.14 -11.18
CA GLY A 5 -38.08 17.64 -10.03
C GLY A 5 -36.61 18.00 -10.15
N THR A 6 -36.13 18.90 -9.31
CA THR A 6 -34.72 19.16 -9.09
C THR A 6 -34.12 17.98 -8.37
N SER A 7 -33.46 17.08 -9.09
CA SER A 7 -32.56 16.12 -8.53
C SER A 7 -31.30 16.84 -8.01
N ALA A 8 -31.34 17.26 -6.75
CA ALA A 8 -30.15 17.71 -6.05
C ALA A 8 -29.18 16.54 -5.99
N SER A 9 -28.03 16.67 -6.65
CA SER A 9 -26.87 15.81 -6.49
C SER A 9 -26.39 15.97 -5.04
N SER A 10 -26.82 15.07 -4.15
CA SER A 10 -26.28 14.96 -2.81
C SER A 10 -24.80 14.55 -2.93
N SER A 11 -23.89 15.51 -2.85
CA SER A 11 -22.52 15.23 -2.47
C SER A 11 -22.59 14.59 -1.08
N SER A 12 -22.53 13.26 -1.00
CA SER A 12 -22.52 12.55 0.29
C SER A 12 -21.25 12.96 1.03
N ALA A 13 -21.39 13.91 1.94
CA ALA A 13 -20.33 14.28 2.85
C ALA A 13 -19.87 13.01 3.59
N VAL A 14 -18.55 12.76 3.59
CA VAL A 14 -17.96 11.63 4.32
C VAL A 14 -18.37 11.77 5.80
N SER A 15 -19.00 10.74 6.38
CA SER A 15 -19.43 10.81 7.78
C SER A 15 -18.20 10.99 8.68
N PHE A 16 -18.40 11.67 9.82
CA PHE A 16 -17.34 11.89 10.82
C PHE A 16 -16.66 10.55 11.24
N GLU A 17 -17.47 9.50 11.44
CA GLU A 17 -16.97 8.15 11.73
C GLU A 17 -16.04 7.63 10.61
N THR A 18 -16.47 7.76 9.37
CA THR A 18 -15.68 7.31 8.22
C THR A 18 -14.37 8.12 8.09
N ALA A 19 -14.40 9.42 8.35
CA ALA A 19 -13.20 10.26 8.34
C ALA A 19 -12.22 9.85 9.45
N LEU A 20 -12.72 9.54 10.65
CA LEU A 20 -11.88 9.08 11.77
C LEU A 20 -11.23 7.72 11.48
N LEU A 21 -12.01 6.77 10.97
CA LEU A 21 -11.50 5.44 10.57
C LEU A 21 -10.47 5.55 9.44
N LEU A 22 -10.69 6.45 8.49
CA LEU A 22 -9.76 6.73 7.42
C LEU A 22 -8.43 7.28 7.96
N LEU A 23 -8.49 8.27 8.83
CA LEU A 23 -7.30 8.84 9.48
C LEU A 23 -6.53 7.77 10.26
N ALA A 24 -7.23 6.94 11.05
CA ALA A 24 -6.61 5.83 11.78
C ALA A 24 -5.92 4.83 10.84
N THR A 25 -6.55 4.50 9.72
CA THR A 25 -5.98 3.59 8.71
C THR A 25 -4.70 4.16 8.07
N LEU A 26 -4.75 5.42 7.63
CA LEU A 26 -3.60 6.08 6.98
C LEU A 26 -2.44 6.25 7.96
N THR A 27 -2.74 6.56 9.22
CA THR A 27 -1.75 6.60 10.31
C THR A 27 -1.15 5.22 10.56
N ALA A 28 -1.95 4.15 10.57
CA ALA A 28 -1.45 2.78 10.71
C ALA A 28 -0.48 2.42 9.57
N PHE A 29 -0.81 2.77 8.33
CA PHE A 29 0.07 2.51 7.18
C PHE A 29 1.39 3.30 7.26
N ALA A 30 1.35 4.56 7.66
CA ALA A 30 2.55 5.36 7.87
C ALA A 30 3.38 4.81 9.06
N ALA A 31 2.73 4.45 10.16
CA ALA A 31 3.36 3.87 11.32
C ALA A 31 4.07 2.54 11.01
N ASN A 32 3.56 1.75 10.06
CA ASN A 32 4.22 0.53 9.62
C ASN A 32 5.65 0.80 9.10
N SER A 33 5.84 1.85 8.31
CA SER A 33 7.16 2.28 7.83
C SER A 33 8.06 2.74 8.97
N ILE A 34 7.50 3.47 9.94
CA ILE A 34 8.24 3.98 11.11
C ILE A 34 8.68 2.84 12.02
N LEU A 35 7.77 1.92 12.36
CA LEU A 35 8.07 0.75 13.20
C LEU A 35 9.14 -0.14 12.57
N CYS A 36 9.03 -0.39 11.27
CA CYS A 36 10.01 -1.18 10.53
C CYS A 36 11.39 -0.49 10.53
N ARG A 37 11.43 0.81 10.25
CA ARG A 37 12.66 1.60 10.27
C ARG A 37 13.30 1.63 11.65
N LEU A 38 12.51 1.87 12.69
CA LEU A 38 12.98 1.90 14.08
C LEU A 38 13.61 0.56 14.50
N ALA A 39 12.94 -0.55 14.21
CA ALA A 39 13.40 -1.88 14.56
C ALA A 39 14.70 -2.26 13.84
N LEU A 40 14.79 -2.00 12.55
CA LEU A 40 15.85 -2.50 11.68
C LEU A 40 17.06 -1.59 11.62
N ALA A 41 16.88 -0.29 11.54
CA ALA A 41 17.99 0.67 11.55
C ALA A 41 18.63 0.79 12.94
N GLY A 42 17.85 0.57 14.00
CA GLY A 42 18.34 0.51 15.37
C GLY A 42 19.10 -0.81 15.69
N GLY A 43 19.08 -1.79 14.78
CA GLY A 43 19.73 -3.08 14.99
C GLY A 43 19.06 -3.93 16.08
N HIS A 44 17.78 -3.67 16.40
CA HIS A 44 17.05 -4.38 17.47
C HIS A 44 16.65 -5.79 17.06
N ILE A 45 16.55 -6.07 15.76
CA ILE A 45 16.16 -7.35 15.18
C ILE A 45 16.64 -7.43 13.72
N ASP A 46 16.93 -8.62 13.21
CA ASP A 46 17.24 -8.81 11.80
C ASP A 46 15.97 -8.79 10.91
N ALA A 47 16.14 -8.50 9.62
CA ALA A 47 15.01 -8.30 8.68
C ALA A 47 14.18 -9.58 8.46
N LEU A 48 14.78 -10.78 8.50
CA LEU A 48 14.07 -12.04 8.31
C LEU A 48 13.20 -12.36 9.52
N THR A 49 13.75 -12.22 10.72
CA THR A 49 13.02 -12.41 11.97
C THR A 49 11.93 -11.36 12.14
N PHE A 50 12.23 -10.09 11.84
CA PHE A 50 11.22 -9.03 11.85
C PHE A 50 10.03 -9.38 10.94
N THR A 51 10.31 -9.79 9.70
CA THR A 51 9.28 -10.15 8.72
C THR A 51 8.45 -11.34 9.19
N SER A 52 9.10 -12.34 9.78
CA SER A 52 8.43 -13.54 10.31
C SER A 52 7.48 -13.20 11.45
N VAL A 53 7.94 -12.42 12.43
CA VAL A 53 7.10 -11.96 13.56
C VAL A 53 5.96 -11.07 13.06
N ARG A 54 6.25 -10.18 12.12
CA ARG A 54 5.23 -9.33 11.47
C ARG A 54 4.13 -10.16 10.82
N LEU A 55 4.48 -11.15 10.00
CA LEU A 55 3.48 -11.98 9.32
C LEU A 55 2.72 -12.89 10.30
N LEU A 56 3.39 -13.45 11.31
CA LEU A 56 2.76 -14.26 12.35
C LEU A 56 1.76 -13.44 13.17
N SER A 57 2.17 -12.30 13.69
CA SER A 57 1.29 -11.43 14.49
C SER A 57 0.12 -10.90 13.67
N GLY A 58 0.35 -10.55 12.41
CA GLY A 58 -0.71 -10.18 11.47
C GLY A 58 -1.69 -11.32 11.21
N ALA A 59 -1.19 -12.55 10.98
CA ALA A 59 -2.01 -13.74 10.81
C ALA A 59 -2.89 -14.02 12.04
N VAL A 60 -2.31 -13.91 13.24
CA VAL A 60 -3.05 -14.08 14.51
C VAL A 60 -4.17 -13.06 14.62
N VAL A 61 -3.88 -11.78 14.45
CA VAL A 61 -4.89 -10.71 14.58
C VAL A 61 -5.98 -10.83 13.53
N LEU A 62 -5.63 -11.09 12.26
CA LEU A 62 -6.60 -11.29 11.18
C LEU A 62 -7.50 -12.50 11.45
N THR A 63 -6.93 -13.61 11.94
CA THR A 63 -7.70 -14.80 12.31
C THR A 63 -8.66 -14.51 13.45
N LEU A 64 -8.20 -13.80 14.50
CA LEU A 64 -9.07 -13.39 15.61
C LEU A 64 -10.23 -12.52 15.15
N VAL A 65 -10.00 -11.59 14.22
CA VAL A 65 -11.05 -10.76 13.64
C VAL A 65 -12.07 -11.60 12.85
N LEU A 66 -11.64 -12.61 12.09
CA LEU A 66 -12.55 -13.48 11.37
C LEU A 66 -13.40 -14.34 12.33
N VAL A 67 -12.78 -14.94 13.33
CA VAL A 67 -13.46 -15.74 14.36
C VAL A 67 -14.47 -14.88 15.13
N ALA A 68 -14.10 -13.68 15.54
CA ALA A 68 -14.99 -12.75 16.25
C ALA A 68 -16.21 -12.34 15.40
N LYS A 69 -16.10 -12.37 14.07
CA LYS A 69 -17.22 -12.13 13.14
C LYS A 69 -18.02 -13.40 12.82
N SER A 70 -17.84 -14.47 13.59
CA SER A 70 -18.46 -15.78 13.37
C SER A 70 -18.26 -16.34 11.95
N ARG A 71 -17.17 -15.93 11.31
CA ARG A 71 -16.75 -16.46 10.01
C ARG A 71 -15.67 -17.50 10.22
N GLN A 72 -15.90 -18.70 9.73
CA GLN A 72 -14.84 -19.69 9.66
C GLN A 72 -13.78 -19.23 8.63
N PRO A 73 -12.48 -19.25 8.96
CA PRO A 73 -11.44 -18.97 7.99
C PRO A 73 -11.46 -20.05 6.92
N VAL A 74 -12.11 -19.79 5.80
CA VAL A 74 -11.94 -20.61 4.61
C VAL A 74 -10.55 -20.31 4.07
N ILE A 75 -9.60 -21.20 4.31
CA ILE A 75 -8.23 -21.06 3.82
C ILE A 75 -8.25 -21.33 2.32
N ALA A 76 -8.42 -20.27 1.54
CA ALA A 76 -8.27 -20.27 0.10
C ALA A 76 -6.93 -19.62 -0.25
N ILE A 77 -5.89 -20.43 -0.39
CA ILE A 77 -4.55 -19.95 -0.73
C ILE A 77 -4.52 -19.61 -2.22
N ASP A 78 -4.12 -18.37 -2.53
CA ASP A 78 -3.69 -17.95 -3.86
C ASP A 78 -2.15 -17.91 -3.89
N PRO A 79 -1.45 -18.97 -4.39
CA PRO A 79 0.00 -19.05 -4.29
C PRO A 79 0.74 -17.83 -4.88
N PRO A 80 0.35 -17.27 -6.06
CA PRO A 80 0.95 -16.05 -6.55
C PRO A 80 0.70 -14.81 -5.67
N ALA A 81 -0.47 -14.69 -5.02
CA ALA A 81 -0.72 -13.60 -4.08
C ALA A 81 0.09 -13.79 -2.79
N MET A 82 0.14 -15.00 -2.25
CA MET A 82 0.98 -15.34 -1.09
C MET A 82 2.47 -15.03 -1.37
N LEU A 83 2.99 -15.45 -2.54
CA LEU A 83 4.37 -15.17 -2.92
C LEU A 83 4.62 -13.67 -3.06
N ALA A 84 3.72 -12.93 -3.69
CA ALA A 84 3.81 -11.48 -3.81
C ALA A 84 3.81 -10.79 -2.44
N LEU A 85 2.96 -11.23 -1.51
CA LEU A 85 2.95 -10.74 -0.12
C LEU A 85 4.28 -11.02 0.58
N MET A 86 4.82 -12.22 0.42
CA MET A 86 6.10 -12.63 1.04
C MET A 86 7.26 -11.79 0.49
N VAL A 87 7.36 -11.65 -0.84
CA VAL A 87 8.39 -10.81 -1.48
C VAL A 87 8.25 -9.36 -1.04
N TYR A 88 7.04 -8.82 -1.01
CA TYR A 88 6.77 -7.48 -0.49
C TYR A 88 7.29 -7.34 0.95
N ALA A 89 6.89 -8.23 1.85
CA ALA A 89 7.21 -8.10 3.26
C ALA A 89 8.73 -8.20 3.53
N LEU A 90 9.42 -9.13 2.86
CA LEU A 90 10.88 -9.31 2.97
C LEU A 90 11.63 -8.12 2.39
N ALA A 91 11.32 -7.72 1.16
CA ALA A 91 12.01 -6.63 0.48
C ALA A 91 11.77 -5.28 1.19
N PHE A 92 10.57 -5.05 1.72
CA PHE A 92 10.22 -3.91 2.55
C PHE A 92 11.09 -3.86 3.82
N SER A 93 11.21 -4.97 4.54
CA SER A 93 12.03 -5.03 5.75
C SER A 93 13.51 -4.79 5.42
N VAL A 94 14.06 -5.49 4.43
CA VAL A 94 15.47 -5.31 4.02
C VAL A 94 15.77 -3.86 3.64
N SER A 95 14.85 -3.19 2.95
CA SER A 95 15.06 -1.82 2.50
C SER A 95 15.13 -0.81 3.65
N TYR A 96 14.36 -1.01 4.73
CA TYR A 96 14.37 -0.11 5.88
C TYR A 96 15.60 -0.23 6.79
N ILE A 97 16.50 -1.15 6.53
CA ILE A 97 17.85 -1.11 7.12
C ILE A 97 18.58 0.18 6.67
N GLY A 98 18.43 0.57 5.40
CA GLY A 98 19.19 1.68 4.79
C GLY A 98 18.35 2.89 4.38
N LEU A 99 17.02 2.80 4.30
CA LEU A 99 16.16 3.89 3.86
C LEU A 99 15.49 4.61 5.02
N ALA A 100 15.44 5.95 4.95
CA ALA A 100 14.60 6.77 5.81
C ALA A 100 13.09 6.45 5.58
N ALA A 101 12.27 6.60 6.63
CA ALA A 101 10.86 6.20 6.60
C ALA A 101 10.06 6.85 5.46
N GLY A 102 10.21 8.18 5.28
CA GLY A 102 9.53 8.90 4.22
C GLY A 102 10.04 8.55 2.82
N VAL A 103 11.34 8.29 2.68
CA VAL A 103 11.94 7.86 1.41
C VAL A 103 11.41 6.49 0.99
N GLY A 104 11.43 5.54 1.92
CA GLY A 104 10.91 4.19 1.67
C GLY A 104 9.45 4.22 1.26
N ALA A 105 8.61 4.96 1.99
CA ALA A 105 7.20 5.09 1.66
C ALA A 105 6.99 5.73 0.27
N LEU A 106 7.75 6.77 -0.09
CA LEU A 106 7.65 7.42 -1.40
C LEU A 106 8.01 6.46 -2.54
N LEU A 107 9.11 5.71 -2.41
CA LEU A 107 9.57 4.73 -3.39
C LEU A 107 8.56 3.58 -3.53
N LEU A 108 8.06 3.07 -2.41
CA LEU A 108 7.05 2.02 -2.38
C LEU A 108 5.81 2.42 -3.18
N PHE A 109 5.20 3.54 -2.82
CA PHE A 109 3.97 4.02 -3.45
C PHE A 109 4.17 4.36 -4.92
N GLY A 110 5.31 4.96 -5.27
CA GLY A 110 5.68 5.19 -6.65
C GLY A 110 5.75 3.89 -7.46
N ALA A 111 6.45 2.88 -6.96
CA ALA A 111 6.57 1.59 -7.63
C ALA A 111 5.23 0.83 -7.72
N VAL A 112 4.38 0.90 -6.69
CA VAL A 112 3.01 0.35 -6.72
C VAL A 112 2.22 0.96 -7.87
N GLN A 113 2.23 2.28 -8.00
CA GLN A 113 1.47 2.96 -9.05
C GLN A 113 2.00 2.65 -10.45
N VAL A 114 3.32 2.63 -10.62
CA VAL A 114 3.93 2.22 -11.90
C VAL A 114 3.50 0.80 -12.26
N THR A 115 3.54 -0.13 -11.32
CA THR A 115 3.15 -1.53 -11.55
C THR A 115 1.68 -1.65 -11.95
N MET A 116 0.79 -1.01 -11.19
CA MET A 116 -0.65 -1.07 -11.45
C MET A 116 -1.02 -0.44 -12.79
N LEU A 117 -0.36 0.68 -13.13
CA LEU A 117 -0.57 1.37 -14.39
C LEU A 117 -0.06 0.53 -15.57
N SER A 118 1.13 -0.06 -15.45
CA SER A 118 1.71 -0.93 -16.49
C SER A 118 0.83 -2.14 -16.77
N VAL A 119 0.28 -2.76 -15.73
CA VAL A 119 -0.67 -3.87 -15.88
C VAL A 119 -1.98 -3.41 -16.53
N GLY A 120 -2.49 -2.22 -16.18
CA GLY A 120 -3.66 -1.63 -16.82
C GLY A 120 -3.45 -1.41 -18.33
N LEU A 121 -2.31 -0.81 -18.70
CA LEU A 121 -1.93 -0.62 -20.10
C LEU A 121 -1.81 -1.95 -20.86
N TYR A 122 -1.13 -2.94 -20.28
CA TYR A 122 -1.03 -4.28 -20.86
C TYR A 122 -2.39 -4.93 -21.11
N ARG A 123 -3.39 -4.61 -20.28
CA ARG A 123 -4.78 -5.08 -20.43
C ARG A 123 -5.61 -4.23 -21.40
N GLY A 124 -4.98 -3.28 -22.09
CA GLY A 124 -5.63 -2.44 -23.09
C GLY A 124 -6.35 -1.21 -22.53
N GLU A 125 -6.10 -0.84 -21.27
CA GLU A 125 -6.62 0.42 -20.73
C GLU A 125 -5.98 1.60 -21.51
N ARG A 126 -6.81 2.59 -21.85
CA ARG A 126 -6.33 3.81 -22.51
C ARG A 126 -6.20 4.92 -21.48
N LEU A 127 -5.03 5.54 -21.44
CA LEU A 127 -4.78 6.68 -20.58
C LEU A 127 -5.13 7.99 -21.29
N SER A 128 -5.70 8.92 -20.56
CA SER A 128 -5.81 10.31 -21.00
C SER A 128 -4.45 10.98 -21.07
N ALA A 129 -4.32 12.08 -21.83
CA ALA A 129 -3.10 12.88 -21.86
C ALA A 129 -2.68 13.36 -20.45
N GLN A 130 -3.66 13.71 -19.61
CA GLN A 130 -3.42 14.07 -18.22
C GLN A 130 -2.80 12.92 -17.40
N ALA A 131 -3.28 11.69 -17.59
CA ALA A 131 -2.72 10.52 -16.89
C ALA A 131 -1.31 10.21 -17.38
N TRP A 132 -1.00 10.35 -18.67
CA TRP A 132 0.34 10.22 -19.21
C TRP A 132 1.30 11.26 -18.64
N PHE A 133 0.88 12.53 -18.59
CA PHE A 133 1.68 13.59 -17.98
C PHE A 133 1.95 13.31 -16.51
N GLY A 134 0.92 12.90 -15.74
CA GLY A 134 1.07 12.53 -14.33
C GLY A 134 2.03 11.36 -14.13
N PHE A 135 1.97 10.35 -15.00
CA PHE A 135 2.89 9.22 -14.96
C PHE A 135 4.33 9.63 -15.23
N ALA A 136 4.56 10.42 -16.27
CA ALA A 136 5.88 10.95 -16.60
C ALA A 136 6.46 11.80 -15.45
N LEU A 137 5.62 12.65 -14.82
CA LEU A 137 6.01 13.45 -13.67
C LEU A 137 6.40 12.60 -12.45
N ALA A 138 5.63 11.55 -12.16
CA ALA A 138 5.94 10.63 -11.07
C ALA A 138 7.25 9.88 -11.31
N VAL A 139 7.47 9.36 -12.51
CA VAL A 139 8.72 8.68 -12.88
C VAL A 139 9.90 9.66 -12.82
N ALA A 140 9.75 10.87 -13.34
CA ALA A 140 10.80 11.91 -13.27
C ALA A 140 11.15 12.27 -11.82
N GLY A 141 10.15 12.36 -10.92
CA GLY A 141 10.35 12.58 -9.49
C GLY A 141 11.17 11.45 -8.84
N LEU A 142 10.83 10.18 -9.12
CA LEU A 142 11.61 9.04 -8.64
C LEU A 142 13.04 9.04 -9.18
N VAL A 143 13.22 9.26 -10.49
CA VAL A 143 14.55 9.29 -11.12
C VAL A 143 15.40 10.41 -10.53
N THR A 144 14.85 11.63 -10.36
CA THR A 144 15.56 12.76 -9.75
C THR A 144 15.98 12.45 -8.30
N TYR A 145 15.17 11.73 -7.56
CA TYR A 145 15.56 11.28 -6.23
C TYR A 145 16.73 10.28 -6.27
N LEU A 146 16.78 9.42 -7.27
CA LEU A 146 17.79 8.36 -7.39
C LEU A 146 19.13 8.84 -7.99
N LEU A 147 19.18 10.04 -8.58
CA LEU A 147 20.43 10.57 -9.12
C LEU A 147 21.52 10.64 -8.04
N PRO A 148 22.79 10.37 -8.35
CA PRO A 148 23.90 10.44 -7.40
C PRO A 148 24.00 11.80 -6.71
N GLY A 149 24.30 11.81 -5.40
CA GLY A 149 24.49 13.03 -4.60
C GLY A 149 25.03 12.71 -3.21
N LYS A 150 25.41 13.78 -2.44
CA LYS A 150 26.05 13.63 -1.12
C LYS A 150 25.23 12.87 -0.06
N ALA A 151 23.93 12.67 -0.31
CA ALA A 151 23.01 11.93 0.56
C ALA A 151 22.25 10.83 -0.21
N SER A 152 22.95 10.12 -1.10
CA SER A 152 22.33 9.02 -1.86
C SER A 152 22.02 7.83 -0.95
N ALA A 153 20.78 7.35 -1.02
CA ALA A 153 20.37 6.14 -0.33
C ALA A 153 21.15 4.91 -0.90
N PRO A 154 21.43 3.88 -0.08
CA PRO A 154 22.07 2.68 -0.56
C PRO A 154 21.25 2.04 -1.70
N MET A 155 21.87 1.83 -2.86
CA MET A 155 21.18 1.34 -4.06
C MET A 155 20.51 -0.03 -3.85
N GLY A 156 21.10 -0.91 -3.03
CA GLY A 156 20.48 -2.19 -2.65
C GLY A 156 19.16 -2.01 -1.88
N ALA A 157 19.12 -1.04 -0.96
CA ALA A 157 17.90 -0.73 -0.21
C ALA A 157 16.82 -0.09 -1.10
N VAL A 158 17.24 0.77 -2.05
CA VAL A 158 16.34 1.34 -3.07
C VAL A 158 15.74 0.23 -3.94
N ALA A 159 16.59 -0.65 -4.48
CA ALA A 159 16.15 -1.77 -5.32
C ALA A 159 15.18 -2.70 -4.56
N ALA A 160 15.48 -3.01 -3.29
CA ALA A 160 14.59 -3.78 -2.44
C ALA A 160 13.22 -3.09 -2.26
N MET A 161 13.18 -1.77 -2.03
CA MET A 161 11.93 -1.04 -1.87
C MET A 161 11.11 -0.98 -3.17
N LEU A 162 11.75 -0.78 -4.32
CA LEU A 162 11.08 -0.83 -5.61
C LEU A 162 10.50 -2.23 -5.87
N LEU A 163 11.25 -3.29 -5.56
CA LEU A 163 10.76 -4.67 -5.62
C LEU A 163 9.56 -4.89 -4.69
N ALA A 164 9.63 -4.37 -3.46
CA ALA A 164 8.50 -4.41 -2.53
C ALA A 164 7.26 -3.72 -3.12
N GLY A 165 7.42 -2.54 -3.73
CA GLY A 165 6.33 -1.83 -4.38
C GLY A 165 5.73 -2.60 -5.57
N CYS A 166 6.57 -3.18 -6.43
CA CYS A 166 6.09 -4.04 -7.53
C CYS A 166 5.32 -5.26 -7.02
N ALA A 167 5.87 -5.95 -6.01
CA ALA A 167 5.23 -7.11 -5.40
C ALA A 167 3.89 -6.74 -4.74
N TRP A 168 3.84 -5.60 -4.04
CA TRP A 168 2.60 -5.08 -3.47
C TRP A 168 1.57 -4.71 -4.54
N GLY A 169 2.00 -4.10 -5.64
CA GLY A 169 1.13 -3.82 -6.79
C GLY A 169 0.50 -5.08 -7.37
N VAL A 170 1.29 -6.15 -7.54
CA VAL A 170 0.81 -7.46 -7.99
C VAL A 170 -0.16 -8.07 -6.96
N TYR A 171 0.18 -8.04 -5.68
CA TYR A 171 -0.66 -8.53 -4.59
C TYR A 171 -2.02 -7.83 -4.58
N SER A 172 -2.02 -6.49 -4.66
CA SER A 172 -3.24 -5.67 -4.68
C SER A 172 -4.13 -5.98 -5.88
N LEU A 173 -3.54 -6.12 -7.07
CA LEU A 173 -4.28 -6.48 -8.30
C LEU A 173 -4.90 -7.88 -8.24
N ARG A 174 -4.34 -8.80 -7.47
CA ARG A 174 -4.92 -10.14 -7.25
C ARG A 174 -6.00 -10.11 -6.18
N GLY A 175 -5.77 -9.41 -5.09
CA GLY A 175 -6.72 -9.26 -3.98
C GLY A 175 -8.05 -8.64 -4.41
N ALA A 176 -8.04 -7.78 -5.42
CA ALA A 176 -9.24 -7.16 -5.99
C ALA A 176 -10.22 -8.16 -6.64
N ARG A 177 -9.81 -9.40 -6.88
CA ARG A 177 -10.65 -10.45 -7.52
C ARG A 177 -11.47 -11.25 -6.50
N GLY A 178 -11.18 -11.13 -5.21
CA GLY A 178 -11.84 -11.90 -4.15
C GLY A 178 -13.10 -11.22 -3.61
N GLN A 179 -14.07 -12.03 -3.14
CA GLN A 179 -15.31 -11.51 -2.54
C GLN A 179 -15.10 -11.00 -1.10
N ASP A 180 -14.20 -11.63 -0.33
CA ASP A 180 -13.86 -11.22 1.05
C ASP A 180 -12.36 -10.93 1.17
N PRO A 181 -11.97 -9.64 1.06
CA PRO A 181 -10.56 -9.24 1.14
C PRO A 181 -9.90 -9.59 2.48
N VAL A 182 -10.66 -9.57 3.58
CA VAL A 182 -10.13 -9.92 4.91
C VAL A 182 -9.79 -11.40 4.99
N ALA A 183 -10.70 -12.28 4.52
CA ALA A 183 -10.47 -13.72 4.48
C ALA A 183 -9.28 -14.08 3.56
N ALA A 184 -9.23 -13.49 2.36
CA ALA A 184 -8.12 -13.69 1.42
C ALA A 184 -6.78 -13.25 2.01
N THR A 185 -6.74 -12.07 2.66
CA THR A 185 -5.52 -11.57 3.33
C THR A 185 -5.11 -12.48 4.48
N THR A 186 -6.06 -12.94 5.31
CA THR A 186 -5.79 -13.89 6.40
C THR A 186 -5.15 -15.16 5.87
N SER A 187 -5.71 -15.75 4.80
CA SER A 187 -5.19 -16.96 4.18
C SER A 187 -3.76 -16.78 3.66
N ASN A 188 -3.48 -15.63 3.02
CA ASN A 188 -2.15 -15.34 2.51
C ASN A 188 -1.13 -15.13 3.64
N PHE A 189 -1.52 -14.46 4.75
CA PHE A 189 -0.66 -14.30 5.92
C PHE A 189 -0.37 -15.64 6.60
N LEU A 190 -1.40 -16.48 6.80
CA LEU A 190 -1.25 -17.82 7.39
C LEU A 190 -0.34 -18.72 6.55
N ALA A 191 -0.40 -18.61 5.23
CA ALA A 191 0.43 -19.41 4.33
C ALA A 191 1.87 -18.86 4.19
N ALA A 192 2.05 -17.53 4.21
CA ALA A 192 3.37 -16.91 4.08
C ALA A 192 4.19 -16.94 5.38
N ALA A 193 3.55 -16.85 6.53
CA ALA A 193 4.24 -16.79 7.82
C ALA A 193 5.16 -18.01 8.09
N PRO A 194 4.74 -19.27 7.95
CA PRO A 194 5.64 -20.40 8.17
C PRO A 194 6.81 -20.44 7.20
N LEU A 195 6.63 -19.96 5.96
CA LEU A 195 7.71 -19.89 4.97
C LEU A 195 8.76 -18.84 5.37
N THR A 196 8.34 -17.70 5.87
CA THR A 196 9.28 -16.66 6.34
C THR A 196 9.99 -17.08 7.61
N VAL A 197 9.33 -17.82 8.52
CA VAL A 197 9.97 -18.43 9.68
C VAL A 197 11.04 -19.44 9.25
N ALA A 198 10.74 -20.31 8.31
CA ALA A 198 11.72 -21.24 7.77
C ALA A 198 12.93 -20.53 7.17
N LEU A 199 12.70 -19.44 6.40
CA LEU A 199 13.79 -18.61 5.88
C LEU A 199 14.62 -17.96 7.00
N ALA A 200 13.99 -17.47 8.06
CA ALA A 200 14.69 -16.87 9.20
C ALA A 200 15.53 -17.92 9.96
N VAL A 201 15.04 -19.14 10.09
CA VAL A 201 15.78 -20.25 10.74
C VAL A 201 16.98 -20.67 9.89
N ILE A 202 16.84 -20.74 8.56
CA ILE A 202 17.88 -21.25 7.65
C ILE A 202 18.94 -20.18 7.37
N PHE A 203 18.54 -18.94 7.16
CA PHE A 203 19.40 -17.87 6.65
C PHE A 203 19.59 -16.71 7.64
N GLY A 204 18.93 -16.75 8.81
CA GLY A 204 19.09 -15.71 9.83
C GLY A 204 20.53 -15.67 10.34
N SER A 205 21.18 -14.53 10.21
CA SER A 205 22.55 -14.32 10.65
C SER A 205 22.61 -14.06 12.16
N GLY A 206 22.50 -15.15 12.96
CA GLY A 206 22.81 -15.10 14.39
C GLY A 206 21.90 -14.20 15.21
N TRP A 207 20.66 -14.55 15.33
CA TRP A 207 19.63 -14.23 16.37
C TRP A 207 19.91 -13.00 17.26
N HIS A 208 20.24 -11.86 16.66
CA HIS A 208 20.26 -10.62 17.43
C HIS A 208 18.82 -10.13 17.57
N ILE A 209 18.14 -10.61 18.63
CA ILE A 209 16.72 -10.31 18.87
C ILE A 209 16.62 -9.64 20.23
N THR A 210 16.22 -8.38 20.24
CA THR A 210 15.87 -7.67 21.47
C THR A 210 14.37 -7.74 21.73
N THR A 211 13.96 -7.57 22.98
CA THR A 211 12.54 -7.45 23.33
C THR A 211 11.88 -6.29 22.58
N GLU A 212 12.59 -5.18 22.42
CA GLU A 212 12.11 -4.02 21.67
C GLU A 212 11.86 -4.36 20.19
N GLY A 213 12.81 -5.04 19.54
CA GLY A 213 12.64 -5.49 18.14
C GLY A 213 11.45 -6.42 17.96
N MET A 214 11.21 -7.34 18.91
CA MET A 214 10.04 -8.23 18.91
C MET A 214 8.72 -7.46 19.05
N VAL A 215 8.67 -6.50 19.97
CA VAL A 215 7.48 -5.65 20.16
C VAL A 215 7.19 -4.82 18.93
N LEU A 216 8.21 -4.18 18.35
CA LEU A 216 8.07 -3.37 17.13
C LEU A 216 7.59 -4.23 15.94
N ALA A 217 8.12 -5.45 15.79
CA ALA A 217 7.69 -6.38 14.75
C ALA A 217 6.24 -6.85 14.96
N ALA A 218 5.88 -7.18 16.21
CA ALA A 218 4.52 -7.58 16.56
C ALA A 218 3.50 -6.45 16.34
N LEU A 219 3.84 -5.21 16.69
CA LEU A 219 2.99 -4.03 16.42
C LEU A 219 2.87 -3.77 14.91
N SER A 220 3.97 -3.90 14.17
CA SER A 220 3.96 -3.77 12.71
C SER A 220 3.05 -4.81 12.06
N GLY A 221 3.04 -6.05 12.53
CA GLY A 221 2.19 -7.10 11.99
C GLY A 221 0.74 -7.03 12.48
N GLY A 222 0.56 -7.05 13.79
CA GLY A 222 -0.79 -7.12 14.39
C GLY A 222 -1.59 -5.83 14.23
N LEU A 223 -1.00 -4.70 14.62
CA LEU A 223 -1.71 -3.42 14.64
C LEU A 223 -1.71 -2.75 13.26
N THR A 224 -0.54 -2.50 12.67
CA THR A 224 -0.47 -1.67 11.47
C THR A 224 -0.77 -2.43 10.18
N SER A 225 -0.44 -3.73 10.10
CA SER A 225 -0.82 -4.57 8.96
C SER A 225 -2.18 -5.25 9.18
N GLY A 226 -2.35 -6.03 10.25
CA GLY A 226 -3.58 -6.79 10.49
C GLY A 226 -4.81 -5.90 10.67
N LEU A 227 -4.85 -5.10 11.74
CA LEU A 227 -5.98 -4.19 11.98
C LEU A 227 -6.04 -3.07 10.95
N GLY A 228 -4.90 -2.55 10.49
CA GLY A 228 -4.84 -1.54 9.44
C GLY A 228 -5.56 -1.99 8.16
N TYR A 229 -5.36 -3.23 7.71
CA TYR A 229 -6.06 -3.77 6.54
C TYR A 229 -7.55 -3.99 6.79
N VAL A 230 -7.94 -4.46 7.97
CA VAL A 230 -9.37 -4.61 8.33
C VAL A 230 -10.08 -3.26 8.28
N LEU A 231 -9.47 -2.21 8.87
CA LEU A 231 -10.01 -0.85 8.85
C LEU A 231 -10.08 -0.33 7.41
N TRP A 232 -9.02 -0.52 6.62
CA TRP A 232 -9.00 -0.11 5.23
C TRP A 232 -10.13 -0.75 4.42
N TYR A 233 -10.28 -2.06 4.48
CA TYR A 233 -11.34 -2.76 3.76
C TYR A 233 -12.75 -2.36 4.21
N HIS A 234 -12.91 -1.89 5.46
CA HIS A 234 -14.17 -1.35 5.94
C HIS A 234 -14.45 0.04 5.37
N VAL A 235 -13.44 0.91 5.35
CA VAL A 235 -13.58 2.31 4.90
C VAL A 235 -13.71 2.41 3.39
N VAL A 236 -12.92 1.64 2.64
CA VAL A 236 -12.90 1.73 1.17
C VAL A 236 -14.25 1.41 0.53
N LYS A 237 -15.07 0.63 1.20
CA LYS A 237 -16.46 0.32 0.77
C LYS A 237 -17.42 1.49 0.95
N LYS A 238 -17.04 2.49 1.77
CA LYS A 238 -17.89 3.65 2.12
C LYS A 238 -17.52 4.92 1.36
N ILE A 239 -16.40 4.92 0.63
CA ILE A 239 -15.90 6.10 -0.08
C ILE A 239 -15.72 5.81 -1.57
N PRO A 240 -15.84 6.83 -2.44
CA PRO A 240 -15.54 6.67 -3.85
C PRO A 240 -14.08 6.21 -4.07
N ALA A 241 -13.86 5.38 -5.07
CA ALA A 241 -12.53 4.85 -5.38
C ALA A 241 -11.48 5.95 -5.63
N LEU A 242 -11.88 7.08 -6.25
CA LEU A 242 -10.99 8.24 -6.39
C LEU A 242 -10.55 8.79 -5.04
N THR A 243 -11.50 8.95 -4.12
CA THR A 243 -11.20 9.42 -2.77
C THR A 243 -10.23 8.46 -2.09
N ALA A 244 -10.49 7.14 -2.18
CA ALA A 244 -9.59 6.12 -1.62
C ALA A 244 -8.17 6.23 -2.18
N ALA A 245 -8.02 6.31 -3.51
CA ALA A 245 -6.72 6.46 -4.16
C ALA A 245 -6.01 7.77 -3.79
N THR A 246 -6.76 8.88 -3.70
CA THR A 246 -6.19 10.20 -3.39
C THR A 246 -5.73 10.29 -1.93
N VAL A 247 -6.53 9.80 -0.98
CA VAL A 247 -6.17 9.89 0.44
C VAL A 247 -4.96 9.02 0.80
N GLN A 248 -4.73 7.92 0.09
CA GLN A 248 -3.52 7.10 0.28
C GLN A 248 -2.23 7.85 -0.04
N LEU A 249 -2.27 8.89 -0.89
CA LEU A 249 -1.10 9.72 -1.17
C LEU A 249 -0.63 10.52 0.06
N SER A 250 -1.44 10.59 1.11
CA SER A 250 -1.01 11.16 2.39
C SER A 250 -0.07 10.24 3.18
N VAL A 251 -0.06 8.92 2.92
CA VAL A 251 0.76 7.96 3.68
C VAL A 251 2.26 8.27 3.61
N PRO A 252 2.89 8.51 2.43
CA PRO A 252 4.29 8.93 2.38
C PRO A 252 4.56 10.24 3.11
N ILE A 253 3.60 11.18 3.10
CA ILE A 253 3.72 12.44 3.82
C ILE A 253 3.71 12.20 5.34
N LEU A 254 2.77 11.38 5.83
CA LEU A 254 2.69 10.99 7.23
C LEU A 254 3.93 10.20 7.67
N ALA A 255 4.44 9.30 6.82
CA ALA A 255 5.66 8.54 7.10
C ALA A 255 6.89 9.46 7.17
N ALA A 256 7.01 10.44 6.26
CA ALA A 256 8.09 11.43 6.30
C ALA A 256 8.00 12.31 7.55
N PHE A 257 6.79 12.78 7.90
CA PHE A 257 6.57 13.57 9.11
C PHE A 257 6.92 12.76 10.37
N GLY A 258 6.44 11.52 10.47
CA GLY A 258 6.76 10.63 11.58
C GLY A 258 8.26 10.28 11.64
N GLY A 259 8.92 10.12 10.49
CA GLY A 259 10.36 9.95 10.39
C GLY A 259 11.14 11.12 11.00
N VAL A 260 10.71 12.36 10.71
CA VAL A 260 11.31 13.56 11.30
C VAL A 260 11.06 13.63 12.80
N VAL A 261 9.80 13.46 13.24
CA VAL A 261 9.41 13.70 14.63
C VAL A 261 9.84 12.58 15.57
N ILE A 262 9.76 11.32 15.13
CA ILE A 262 9.98 10.13 15.98
C ILE A 262 11.41 9.62 15.84
N LEU A 263 11.96 9.63 14.61
CA LEU A 263 13.25 9.06 14.29
C LEU A 263 14.36 10.11 14.14
N GLY A 264 14.05 11.42 14.17
CA GLY A 264 15.01 12.49 13.94
C GLY A 264 15.58 12.50 12.52
N GLU A 265 14.88 11.91 11.54
CA GLU A 265 15.36 11.86 10.16
C GLU A 265 15.31 13.23 9.48
N PRO A 266 16.31 13.61 8.66
CA PRO A 266 16.31 14.92 8.02
C PRO A 266 15.30 15.00 6.89
N LEU A 267 14.48 16.05 6.88
CA LEU A 267 13.66 16.40 5.71
C LEU A 267 14.51 17.14 4.70
N THR A 268 15.02 16.42 3.69
CA THR A 268 15.83 17.02 2.65
C THR A 268 14.98 17.70 1.58
N SER A 269 15.47 18.81 1.00
CA SER A 269 14.82 19.47 -0.13
C SER A 269 14.59 18.50 -1.30
N ARG A 270 15.53 17.58 -1.53
CA ARG A 270 15.44 16.53 -2.54
C ARG A 270 14.23 15.60 -2.30
N LEU A 271 14.00 15.17 -1.06
CA LEU A 271 12.82 14.39 -0.69
C LEU A 271 11.53 15.19 -0.88
N ALA A 272 11.53 16.47 -0.50
CA ALA A 272 10.37 17.33 -0.66
C ALA A 272 10.00 17.52 -2.15
N PHE A 273 10.98 17.84 -3.02
CA PHE A 273 10.73 17.98 -4.47
C PHE A 273 10.29 16.66 -5.12
N ALA A 274 10.98 15.56 -4.83
CA ALA A 274 10.60 14.25 -5.33
C ALA A 274 9.19 13.85 -4.84
N GLY A 275 8.89 14.12 -3.58
CA GLY A 275 7.57 13.89 -2.99
C GLY A 275 6.47 14.64 -3.73
N VAL A 276 6.63 15.94 -3.95
CA VAL A 276 5.66 16.75 -4.71
C VAL A 276 5.50 16.20 -6.14
N ALA A 277 6.58 15.88 -6.84
CA ALA A 277 6.52 15.36 -8.20
C ALA A 277 5.85 13.98 -8.27
N VAL A 278 6.22 13.05 -7.38
CA VAL A 278 5.65 11.69 -7.35
C VAL A 278 4.18 11.72 -6.94
N LEU A 279 3.86 12.36 -5.82
CA LEU A 279 2.48 12.37 -5.30
C LEU A 279 1.56 13.21 -6.18
N GLY A 280 2.04 14.35 -6.70
CA GLY A 280 1.31 15.16 -7.66
C GLY A 280 1.08 14.42 -8.99
N GLY A 281 2.10 13.73 -9.49
CA GLY A 281 2.01 12.87 -10.67
C GLY A 281 0.98 11.74 -10.50
N ILE A 282 1.01 11.04 -9.36
CA ILE A 282 0.03 10.00 -9.05
C ILE A 282 -1.39 10.58 -8.97
N ALA A 283 -1.57 11.73 -8.32
CA ALA A 283 -2.87 12.41 -8.25
C ALA A 283 -3.43 12.73 -9.65
N LEU A 284 -2.57 13.19 -10.57
CA LEU A 284 -2.95 13.44 -11.96
C LEU A 284 -3.32 12.15 -12.71
N VAL A 285 -2.59 11.05 -12.50
CA VAL A 285 -2.93 9.72 -13.07
C VAL A 285 -4.32 9.27 -12.60
N VAL A 286 -4.56 9.32 -11.30
CA VAL A 286 -5.83 8.91 -10.70
C VAL A 286 -6.99 9.73 -11.26
N LYS A 287 -6.85 11.05 -11.32
CA LYS A 287 -7.86 11.96 -11.88
C LYS A 287 -8.08 11.74 -13.39
N GLY A 288 -7.01 11.56 -14.15
CA GLY A 288 -7.08 11.35 -15.60
C GLY A 288 -7.73 10.02 -16.01
N ARG A 289 -7.57 8.95 -15.21
CA ARG A 289 -8.26 7.66 -15.44
C ARG A 289 -9.76 7.76 -15.30
N GLN A 290 -10.28 8.59 -14.42
CA GLN A 290 -11.72 8.77 -14.23
C GLN A 290 -12.38 9.52 -15.36
N GLY A 291 -11.73 10.54 -15.92
CA GLY A 291 -12.24 11.22 -17.11
C GLY A 291 -12.49 10.27 -18.28
N THR A 292 -11.64 9.24 -18.40
CA THR A 292 -11.78 8.21 -19.45
C THR A 292 -12.94 7.24 -19.19
N VAL A 293 -13.16 6.86 -17.94
CA VAL A 293 -14.27 5.96 -17.53
C VAL A 293 -15.60 6.69 -17.66
N ALA A 294 -15.71 7.94 -17.21
CA ALA A 294 -16.92 8.75 -17.33
C ALA A 294 -17.29 9.01 -18.80
N ALA A 295 -16.30 9.30 -19.66
CA ALA A 295 -16.51 9.49 -21.09
C ALA A 295 -16.93 8.19 -21.81
N ALA A 296 -16.47 7.03 -21.35
CA ALA A 296 -16.87 5.73 -21.88
C ALA A 296 -18.30 5.34 -21.47
N SER A 297 -18.71 5.71 -20.26
CA SER A 297 -20.07 5.46 -19.75
C SER A 297 -21.12 6.40 -20.34
N ALA A 298 -20.71 7.57 -20.83
CA ALA A 298 -21.60 8.56 -21.47
C ALA A 298 -21.91 8.24 -22.95
N LYS A 299 -21.26 7.26 -23.58
CA LYS A 299 -21.61 6.78 -24.93
C LYS A 299 -22.79 5.82 -24.85
N PRO A 300 -23.86 6.01 -25.65
CA PRO A 300 -25.02 5.12 -25.63
C PRO A 300 -24.62 3.68 -25.93
N ALA A 301 -25.28 2.75 -25.23
CA ALA A 301 -25.03 1.31 -25.24
C ALA A 301 -25.22 0.69 -26.64
N GLN A 302 -24.17 0.71 -27.43
CA GLN A 302 -23.99 -0.21 -28.55
C GLN A 302 -22.63 -0.89 -28.38
N GLN A 303 -22.71 -2.11 -27.91
CA GLN A 303 -21.70 -3.15 -27.73
C GLN A 303 -21.36 -3.48 -26.26
N SER A 304 -21.97 -4.60 -25.87
CA SER A 304 -21.77 -5.34 -24.64
C SER A 304 -20.30 -5.70 -24.41
N GLY A 305 -19.74 -5.29 -23.30
CA GLY A 305 -18.39 -5.64 -22.86
C GLY A 305 -17.84 -4.88 -21.66
N ALA A 306 -18.59 -3.90 -21.11
CA ALA A 306 -18.04 -2.90 -20.19
C ALA A 306 -18.33 -3.14 -18.69
N VAL A 307 -19.04 -4.21 -18.29
CA VAL A 307 -19.50 -4.39 -16.88
C VAL A 307 -18.41 -4.83 -15.91
N VAL A 308 -17.20 -5.18 -16.37
CA VAL A 308 -16.12 -5.73 -15.51
C VAL A 308 -15.18 -4.65 -14.97
N ARG A 309 -15.34 -3.36 -15.28
CA ARG A 309 -14.30 -2.34 -15.08
C ARG A 309 -14.30 -1.61 -13.73
N GLU A 310 -15.36 -1.62 -12.95
CA GLU A 310 -15.41 -0.82 -11.70
C GLU A 310 -14.71 -1.48 -10.51
N GLN A 311 -14.49 -2.78 -10.50
CA GLN A 311 -13.87 -3.50 -9.38
C GLN A 311 -12.35 -3.24 -9.21
N TRP A 312 -11.68 -2.67 -10.20
CA TRP A 312 -10.22 -2.53 -10.22
C TRP A 312 -9.66 -1.39 -9.36
N ILE A 313 -10.49 -0.38 -9.05
CA ILE A 313 -10.06 0.79 -8.29
C ILE A 313 -10.04 0.49 -6.79
N TYR A 314 -10.83 -0.48 -6.34
CA TYR A 314 -10.90 -0.89 -4.92
C TYR A 314 -9.74 -1.78 -4.45
N GLY A 315 -8.99 -2.37 -5.39
CA GLY A 315 -7.84 -3.23 -5.07
C GLY A 315 -6.52 -2.48 -4.83
N ALA A 316 -6.49 -1.16 -4.97
CA ALA A 316 -5.29 -0.35 -4.71
C ALA A 316 -5.08 -0.05 -3.22
N GLY A 317 -5.73 -0.82 -2.34
CA GLY A 317 -5.53 -0.74 -0.90
C GLY A 317 -4.22 -1.40 -0.49
N ILE A 318 -3.38 -0.64 0.18
CA ILE A 318 -2.16 -1.10 0.87
C ILE A 318 -2.50 -2.03 2.02
#